data_7284bd42a2971c36338b6335ef4c28e0
#
_entry.id   7284bd42a2971c36338b6335ef4c28e0
#
_cell.length_a   1.000
_cell.length_b   1.000
_cell.length_c   1.000
_cell.angle_alpha   90.00
_cell.angle_beta   90.00
_cell.angle_gamma   90.00
#
_symmetry.space_group_name_H-M   'P 1'
#
loop_
_entity.id
_entity.type
_entity.pdbx_description
1 polymer ?
#
loop_
_entity_poly.entity_id
_entity_poly.type
_entity_poly.pdbx_seq_one_letter_code
_entity_poly.pdbx_strand_id
1 'polypeptide(L)'
;MFRIGDFSRFTRVSVKMLRHYDQLGLLKPARIDPATSYRYYSADQLPRLNRLLALRDLGLSLEQIAPLLDSALPVEQLRGMLRLKQAELEQHLQEQQRRLDAIRARLEQIEREGQAGSADVVVRGIAPQLVARLRQVVPDTGETHLLFEEAERHVAQHGARASAPPLAIFHDGEYREHDLDVEVAIPLKAAIPGTPRIQVGALPGGDSLACLVHTGSYDTIGAASEALLAWIEAHGYQIAGPTREVYLRFNADGLEVALPPAYLAPTAAEFVTELQLPVVRDKVSG
;
A
#
# COMPACT_ATOMS: atom_id res chain seq x y z
N MET A 1 -26.52 19.55 21.95
CA MET A 1 -26.36 19.42 20.47
C MET A 1 -24.97 19.83 20.06
N PHE A 2 -24.33 19.10 19.15
CA PHE A 2 -22.95 19.27 18.69
C PHE A 2 -22.95 19.68 17.22
N ARG A 3 -22.09 20.59 16.83
CA ARG A 3 -21.86 20.86 15.40
C ARG A 3 -21.30 19.61 14.72
N ILE A 4 -21.54 19.45 13.44
CA ILE A 4 -21.08 18.29 12.68
C ILE A 4 -19.56 18.02 12.84
N GLY A 5 -18.72 19.08 12.94
CA GLY A 5 -17.30 18.95 13.18
C GLY A 5 -16.96 18.36 14.55
N ASP A 6 -17.64 18.82 15.62
CA ASP A 6 -17.44 18.29 16.96
C ASP A 6 -17.92 16.84 17.05
N PHE A 7 -19.09 16.56 16.49
CA PHE A 7 -19.64 15.19 16.44
C PHE A 7 -18.70 14.25 15.68
N SER A 8 -18.16 14.67 14.55
CA SER A 8 -17.15 13.96 13.77
C SER A 8 -15.91 13.62 14.60
N ARG A 9 -15.35 14.60 15.30
CA ARG A 9 -14.16 14.42 16.14
C ARG A 9 -14.36 13.39 17.24
N PHE A 10 -15.48 13.47 17.96
CA PHE A 10 -15.76 12.56 19.06
C PHE A 10 -16.16 11.15 18.61
N THR A 11 -16.86 11.03 17.48
CA THR A 11 -17.29 9.73 16.96
C THR A 11 -16.26 9.06 16.04
N ARG A 12 -15.18 9.77 15.68
CA ARG A 12 -14.16 9.33 14.71
C ARG A 12 -14.75 8.99 13.33
N VAL A 13 -15.87 9.62 12.97
CA VAL A 13 -16.52 9.51 11.66
C VAL A 13 -16.33 10.82 10.91
N SER A 14 -15.76 10.79 9.71
CA SER A 14 -15.48 12.01 8.96
C SER A 14 -16.75 12.82 8.66
N VAL A 15 -16.61 14.15 8.58
CA VAL A 15 -17.72 15.04 8.19
C VAL A 15 -18.33 14.64 6.85
N LYS A 16 -17.50 14.20 5.89
CA LYS A 16 -17.93 13.70 4.59
C LYS A 16 -18.84 12.48 4.76
N MET A 17 -18.47 11.54 5.62
CA MET A 17 -19.26 10.34 5.87
C MET A 17 -20.56 10.66 6.61
N LEU A 18 -20.56 11.57 7.59
CA LEU A 18 -21.78 12.00 8.27
C LEU A 18 -22.77 12.66 7.30
N ARG A 19 -22.27 13.48 6.36
CA ARG A 19 -23.12 14.05 5.29
C ARG A 19 -23.67 12.98 4.35
N HIS A 20 -22.86 11.96 4.06
CA HIS A 20 -23.30 10.84 3.23
C HIS A 20 -24.39 10.02 3.93
N TYR A 21 -24.24 9.77 5.23
CA TYR A 21 -25.29 9.11 6.03
C TYR A 21 -26.58 9.94 6.10
N ASP A 22 -26.49 11.27 6.16
CA ASP A 22 -27.63 12.18 6.09
C ASP A 22 -28.33 12.06 4.73
N GLN A 23 -27.59 12.10 3.62
CA GLN A 23 -28.12 11.97 2.26
C GLN A 23 -28.85 10.64 2.04
N LEU A 24 -28.33 9.56 2.58
CA LEU A 24 -28.93 8.22 2.51
C LEU A 24 -30.06 8.00 3.56
N GLY A 25 -30.33 8.99 4.43
CA GLY A 25 -31.32 8.87 5.48
C GLY A 25 -30.93 7.95 6.65
N LEU A 26 -29.70 7.44 6.67
CA LEU A 26 -29.21 6.51 7.69
C LEU A 26 -28.99 7.19 9.04
N LEU A 27 -28.49 8.43 9.04
CA LEU A 27 -28.28 9.26 10.22
C LEU A 27 -28.54 10.72 9.87
N LYS A 28 -29.78 11.17 10.03
CA LYS A 28 -30.16 12.57 9.80
C LYS A 28 -29.69 13.45 10.95
N PRO A 29 -29.25 14.72 10.71
CA PRO A 29 -28.96 15.63 11.80
C PRO A 29 -30.22 15.89 12.63
N ALA A 30 -30.03 16.05 13.95
CA ALA A 30 -31.13 16.37 14.87
C ALA A 30 -31.73 17.76 14.57
N ARG A 31 -30.91 18.67 14.02
CA ARG A 31 -31.32 20.01 13.59
C ARG A 31 -30.42 20.50 12.46
N ILE A 32 -31.01 21.18 11.50
CA ILE A 32 -30.32 22.01 10.50
C ILE A 32 -30.70 23.45 10.79
N ASP A 33 -29.72 24.32 10.94
CA ASP A 33 -29.95 25.75 11.10
C ASP A 33 -30.42 26.35 9.76
N PRO A 34 -31.63 26.93 9.70
CA PRO A 34 -32.16 27.44 8.44
C PRO A 34 -31.40 28.66 7.91
N ALA A 35 -30.75 29.44 8.77
CA ALA A 35 -30.02 30.64 8.35
C ALA A 35 -28.58 30.31 7.84
N THR A 36 -27.95 29.30 8.39
CA THR A 36 -26.52 28.97 8.12
C THR A 36 -26.33 27.62 7.42
N SER A 37 -27.39 26.82 7.29
CA SER A 37 -27.37 25.43 6.81
C SER A 37 -26.43 24.51 7.63
N TYR A 38 -26.04 24.90 8.82
CA TYR A 38 -25.21 24.11 9.72
C TYR A 38 -26.02 22.93 10.29
N ARG A 39 -25.37 21.75 10.28
CA ARG A 39 -25.93 20.50 10.81
C ARG A 39 -25.52 20.32 12.26
N TYR A 40 -26.49 19.97 13.10
CA TYR A 40 -26.28 19.67 14.52
C TYR A 40 -26.75 18.24 14.80
N TYR A 41 -25.97 17.54 15.61
CA TYR A 41 -26.25 16.18 16.06
C TYR A 41 -26.40 16.15 17.58
N SER A 42 -27.11 15.15 18.11
CA SER A 42 -27.30 14.98 19.54
C SER A 42 -26.64 13.68 20.04
N ALA A 43 -26.42 13.59 21.34
CA ALA A 43 -25.88 12.36 21.96
C ALA A 43 -26.85 11.16 21.81
N ASP A 44 -28.15 11.41 21.74
CA ASP A 44 -29.18 10.38 21.55
C ASP A 44 -29.03 9.63 20.21
N GLN A 45 -28.29 10.18 19.27
CA GLN A 45 -28.02 9.58 17.98
C GLN A 45 -26.81 8.62 17.98
N LEU A 46 -26.00 8.61 19.06
CA LEU A 46 -24.84 7.74 19.18
C LEU A 46 -25.19 6.25 19.11
N PRO A 47 -26.27 5.73 19.74
CA PRO A 47 -26.62 4.32 19.60
C PRO A 47 -26.92 3.93 18.14
N ARG A 48 -27.62 4.81 17.38
CA ARG A 48 -27.91 4.57 15.96
C ARG A 48 -26.63 4.59 15.12
N LEU A 49 -25.73 5.54 15.38
CA LEU A 49 -24.43 5.62 14.69
C LEU A 49 -23.59 4.37 15.00
N ASN A 50 -23.47 3.99 16.25
CA ASN A 50 -22.69 2.81 16.65
C ASN A 50 -23.22 1.52 15.99
N ARG A 51 -24.56 1.39 15.90
CA ARG A 51 -25.19 0.26 15.20
C ARG A 51 -24.86 0.26 13.71
N LEU A 52 -24.92 1.43 13.06
CA LEU A 52 -24.55 1.61 11.66
C LEU A 52 -23.08 1.18 11.44
N LEU A 53 -22.16 1.65 12.27
CA LEU A 53 -20.75 1.30 12.19
C LEU A 53 -20.52 -0.18 12.38
N ALA A 54 -21.16 -0.80 13.39
CA ALA A 54 -21.05 -2.23 13.64
C ALA A 54 -21.54 -3.08 12.44
N LEU A 55 -22.65 -2.72 11.82
CA LEU A 55 -23.15 -3.41 10.62
C LEU A 55 -22.23 -3.24 9.42
N ARG A 56 -21.63 -2.06 9.28
CA ARG A 56 -20.61 -1.80 8.24
C ARG A 56 -19.35 -2.65 8.47
N ASP A 57 -18.91 -2.78 9.71
CA ASP A 57 -17.72 -3.58 10.05
C ASP A 57 -17.96 -5.09 9.82
N LEU A 58 -19.22 -5.53 9.75
CA LEU A 58 -19.60 -6.86 9.26
C LEU A 58 -19.50 -7.01 7.73
N GLY A 59 -19.19 -5.93 7.01
CA GLY A 59 -19.05 -5.92 5.55
C GLY A 59 -20.35 -5.69 4.79
N LEU A 60 -21.43 -5.27 5.47
CA LEU A 60 -22.70 -4.95 4.81
C LEU A 60 -22.61 -3.61 4.05
N SER A 61 -23.25 -3.54 2.87
CA SER A 61 -23.40 -2.29 2.13
C SER A 61 -24.39 -1.35 2.84
N LEU A 62 -24.30 -0.04 2.56
CA LEU A 62 -25.19 0.94 3.19
C LEU A 62 -26.67 0.69 2.84
N GLU A 63 -26.95 0.14 1.64
CA GLU A 63 -28.30 -0.27 1.25
C GLU A 63 -28.83 -1.45 2.07
N GLN A 64 -27.96 -2.40 2.41
CA GLN A 64 -28.30 -3.54 3.29
C GLN A 64 -28.44 -3.10 4.75
N ILE A 65 -27.70 -2.09 5.17
CA ILE A 65 -27.76 -1.53 6.52
C ILE A 65 -29.07 -0.75 6.77
N ALA A 66 -29.54 0.00 5.77
CA ALA A 66 -30.71 0.87 5.91
C ALA A 66 -31.93 0.17 6.56
N PRO A 67 -32.44 -0.97 6.06
CA PRO A 67 -33.58 -1.66 6.66
C PRO A 67 -33.27 -2.26 8.04
N LEU A 68 -31.99 -2.60 8.31
CA LEU A 68 -31.57 -3.18 9.60
C LEU A 68 -31.46 -2.13 10.71
N LEU A 69 -31.22 -0.87 10.38
CA LEU A 69 -31.20 0.23 11.34
C LEU A 69 -32.59 0.57 11.87
N ASP A 70 -33.62 0.41 11.05
CA ASP A 70 -34.99 0.72 11.40
C ASP A 70 -35.73 -0.51 11.94
N SER A 71 -35.20 -1.71 11.74
CA SER A 71 -35.68 -2.92 12.36
C SER A 71 -35.27 -3.00 13.83
N ALA A 72 -36.13 -3.65 14.65
CA ALA A 72 -35.83 -3.91 16.06
C ALA A 72 -34.81 -5.06 16.23
N LEU A 73 -33.69 -5.03 15.48
CA LEU A 73 -32.62 -6.03 15.62
C LEU A 73 -32.09 -6.02 17.08
N PRO A 74 -32.23 -7.09 17.85
CA PRO A 74 -31.76 -7.13 19.23
C PRO A 74 -30.26 -6.94 19.33
N VAL A 75 -29.79 -6.22 20.37
CA VAL A 75 -28.36 -5.97 20.60
C VAL A 75 -27.58 -7.28 20.72
N GLU A 76 -28.19 -8.31 21.30
CA GLU A 76 -27.64 -9.66 21.44
C GLU A 76 -27.35 -10.30 20.07
N GLN A 77 -28.27 -10.14 19.14
CA GLN A 77 -28.10 -10.66 17.77
C GLN A 77 -26.97 -9.95 17.03
N LEU A 78 -26.90 -8.61 17.11
CA LEU A 78 -25.79 -7.85 16.53
C LEU A 78 -24.44 -8.26 17.15
N ARG A 79 -24.40 -8.43 18.48
CA ARG A 79 -23.21 -8.93 19.18
C ARG A 79 -22.81 -10.32 18.72
N GLY A 80 -23.79 -11.22 18.51
CA GLY A 80 -23.55 -12.55 17.95
C GLY A 80 -22.91 -12.51 16.56
N MET A 81 -23.44 -11.67 15.68
CA MET A 81 -22.90 -11.49 14.31
C MET A 81 -21.46 -10.94 14.32
N LEU A 82 -21.17 -9.95 15.17
CA LEU A 82 -19.81 -9.41 15.32
C LEU A 82 -18.83 -10.46 15.85
N ARG A 83 -19.24 -11.28 16.82
CA ARG A 83 -18.40 -12.39 17.34
C ARG A 83 -18.11 -13.44 16.28
N LEU A 84 -19.12 -13.81 15.47
CA LEU A 84 -18.91 -14.72 14.35
C LEU A 84 -17.90 -14.15 13.36
N LYS A 85 -18.06 -12.87 12.99
CA LYS A 85 -17.12 -12.21 12.07
C LYS A 85 -15.72 -12.12 12.63
N GLN A 86 -15.60 -11.84 13.92
CA GLN A 86 -14.30 -11.86 14.61
C GLN A 86 -13.65 -13.24 14.52
N ALA A 87 -14.39 -14.31 14.84
CA ALA A 87 -13.87 -15.68 14.76
C ALA A 87 -13.44 -16.08 13.33
N GLU A 88 -14.21 -15.69 12.31
CA GLU A 88 -13.84 -15.90 10.90
C GLU A 88 -12.50 -15.20 10.55
N LEU A 89 -12.34 -13.94 10.97
CA LEU A 89 -11.13 -13.17 10.70
C LEU A 89 -9.92 -13.75 11.45
N GLU A 90 -10.09 -14.17 12.70
CA GLU A 90 -9.06 -14.84 13.50
C GLU A 90 -8.63 -16.17 12.86
N GLN A 91 -9.59 -16.97 12.36
CA GLN A 91 -9.31 -18.21 11.65
C GLN A 91 -8.52 -17.94 10.34
N HIS A 92 -8.93 -16.95 9.57
CA HIS A 92 -8.21 -16.54 8.36
C HIS A 92 -6.78 -16.11 8.67
N LEU A 93 -6.60 -15.30 9.72
CA LEU A 93 -5.28 -14.85 10.16
C LEU A 93 -4.38 -16.04 10.52
N GLN A 94 -4.90 -17.00 11.28
CA GLN A 94 -4.16 -18.21 11.66
C GLN A 94 -3.79 -19.07 10.46
N GLU A 95 -4.67 -19.16 9.45
CA GLU A 95 -4.37 -19.90 8.23
C GLU A 95 -3.26 -19.24 7.42
N GLN A 96 -3.31 -17.90 7.27
CA GLN A 96 -2.24 -17.15 6.58
C GLN A 96 -0.91 -17.29 7.34
N GLN A 97 -0.93 -17.25 8.68
CA GLN A 97 0.27 -17.43 9.48
C GLN A 97 0.88 -18.82 9.27
N ARG A 98 0.07 -19.89 9.29
CA ARG A 98 0.56 -21.25 8.99
C ARG A 98 1.18 -21.37 7.60
N ARG A 99 0.58 -20.72 6.58
CA ARG A 99 1.14 -20.69 5.23
C ARG A 99 2.50 -19.99 5.19
N LEU A 100 2.62 -18.86 5.89
CA LEU A 100 3.86 -18.14 6.00
C LEU A 100 4.96 -18.99 6.67
N ASP A 101 4.64 -19.66 7.77
CA ASP A 101 5.58 -20.50 8.49
C ASP A 101 6.00 -21.74 7.66
N ALA A 102 5.08 -22.32 6.89
CA ALA A 102 5.40 -23.41 5.95
C ALA A 102 6.35 -22.95 4.82
N ILE A 103 6.15 -21.74 4.30
CA ILE A 103 7.05 -21.15 3.30
C ILE A 103 8.43 -20.90 3.90
N ARG A 104 8.51 -20.34 5.11
CA ARG A 104 9.79 -20.13 5.82
C ARG A 104 10.55 -21.44 6.03
N ALA A 105 9.87 -22.47 6.53
CA ALA A 105 10.49 -23.79 6.72
C ALA A 105 10.99 -24.39 5.40
N ARG A 106 10.26 -24.16 4.29
CA ARG A 106 10.68 -24.64 2.97
C ARG A 106 11.90 -23.87 2.44
N LEU A 107 11.94 -22.55 2.66
CA LEU A 107 13.10 -21.73 2.32
C LEU A 107 14.34 -22.18 3.08
N GLU A 108 14.23 -22.36 4.41
CA GLU A 108 15.34 -22.90 5.22
C GLU A 108 15.81 -24.29 4.76
N GLN A 109 14.89 -25.14 4.29
CA GLN A 109 15.27 -26.45 3.75
C GLN A 109 16.03 -26.29 2.44
N ILE A 110 15.58 -25.45 1.51
CA ILE A 110 16.24 -25.17 0.23
C ILE A 110 17.64 -24.57 0.46
N GLU A 111 17.76 -23.62 1.40
CA GLU A 111 19.03 -23.02 1.78
C GLU A 111 20.04 -24.06 2.35
N ARG A 112 19.55 -25.04 3.10
CA ARG A 112 20.39 -26.15 3.59
C ARG A 112 20.78 -27.16 2.50
N GLU A 113 19.91 -27.40 1.52
CA GLU A 113 20.15 -28.31 0.41
C GLU A 113 20.90 -27.64 -0.76
N GLY A 114 20.80 -26.31 -0.88
CA GLY A 114 21.42 -25.52 -1.94
C GLY A 114 22.86 -25.18 -1.63
N GLN A 115 23.76 -25.62 -2.47
CA GLN A 115 25.16 -25.20 -2.47
C GLN A 115 25.25 -23.66 -2.58
N ALA A 116 26.11 -23.07 -1.79
CA ALA A 116 26.44 -21.65 -1.83
C ALA A 116 26.66 -21.17 -3.27
N GLY A 117 25.84 -20.19 -3.73
CA GLY A 117 26.18 -19.42 -4.92
C GLY A 117 25.11 -19.12 -5.96
N SER A 118 23.88 -19.63 -5.88
CA SER A 118 22.84 -19.22 -6.83
C SER A 118 21.92 -18.17 -6.18
N ALA A 119 21.95 -16.96 -6.67
CA ALA A 119 20.96 -15.96 -6.30
C ALA A 119 19.55 -16.46 -6.69
N ASP A 120 18.57 -16.33 -5.80
CA ASP A 120 17.17 -16.72 -6.05
C ASP A 120 16.49 -15.72 -6.99
N VAL A 121 16.92 -15.73 -8.25
CA VAL A 121 16.37 -14.86 -9.29
C VAL A 121 15.17 -15.51 -9.95
N VAL A 122 14.06 -14.79 -10.02
CA VAL A 122 12.85 -15.20 -10.72
C VAL A 122 12.57 -14.27 -11.88
N VAL A 123 12.39 -14.82 -13.09
CA VAL A 123 11.92 -14.02 -14.24
C VAL A 123 10.40 -14.13 -14.32
N ARG A 124 9.75 -12.96 -14.26
CA ARG A 124 8.28 -12.89 -14.30
C ARG A 124 7.77 -11.65 -15.04
N GLY A 125 6.54 -11.73 -15.53
CA GLY A 125 5.80 -10.59 -16.03
C GLY A 125 5.23 -9.76 -14.88
N ILE A 126 5.27 -8.44 -15.04
CA ILE A 126 4.66 -7.49 -14.10
C ILE A 126 3.63 -6.67 -14.85
N ALA A 127 2.41 -6.63 -14.34
CA ALA A 127 1.32 -5.88 -14.96
C ALA A 127 1.54 -4.36 -14.80
N PRO A 128 1.02 -3.54 -15.74
CA PRO A 128 0.99 -2.08 -15.57
C PRO A 128 0.25 -1.71 -14.29
N GLN A 129 0.72 -0.66 -13.61
CA GLN A 129 0.16 -0.20 -12.34
C GLN A 129 -0.16 1.29 -12.40
N LEU A 130 -1.33 1.68 -11.89
CA LEU A 130 -1.67 3.09 -11.73
C LEU A 130 -0.88 3.68 -10.57
N VAL A 131 -0.13 4.76 -10.83
CA VAL A 131 0.76 5.38 -9.85
C VAL A 131 0.69 6.91 -9.90
N ALA A 132 1.06 7.54 -8.79
CA ALA A 132 1.57 8.91 -8.75
C ALA A 132 3.10 8.83 -8.76
N ARG A 133 3.75 9.49 -9.72
CA ARG A 133 5.19 9.42 -9.93
C ARG A 133 5.82 10.80 -9.94
N LEU A 134 7.01 10.89 -9.37
CA LEU A 134 7.82 12.09 -9.33
C LEU A 134 9.24 11.74 -9.76
N ARG A 135 9.75 12.37 -10.82
CA ARG A 135 11.10 12.16 -11.33
C ARG A 135 11.91 13.43 -11.16
N GLN A 136 13.11 13.30 -10.62
CA GLN A 136 14.03 14.40 -10.41
C GLN A 136 15.47 13.88 -10.37
N VAL A 137 16.40 14.73 -10.78
CA VAL A 137 17.82 14.51 -10.49
C VAL A 137 18.08 14.91 -9.04
N VAL A 138 18.60 13.98 -8.25
CA VAL A 138 18.96 14.17 -6.84
C VAL A 138 20.48 14.12 -6.67
N PRO A 139 21.06 14.86 -5.70
CA PRO A 139 22.50 14.89 -5.48
C PRO A 139 23.09 13.51 -5.18
N ASP A 140 22.39 12.71 -4.38
CA ASP A 140 22.75 11.33 -4.00
C ASP A 140 21.52 10.51 -3.63
N THR A 141 21.71 9.22 -3.36
CA THR A 141 20.63 8.30 -2.99
C THR A 141 19.97 8.68 -1.66
N GLY A 142 20.69 9.37 -0.77
CA GLY A 142 20.17 9.78 0.54
C GLY A 142 19.02 10.79 0.43
N GLU A 143 18.92 11.54 -0.67
CA GLU A 143 17.81 12.50 -0.89
C GLU A 143 16.58 11.88 -1.56
N THR A 144 16.64 10.63 -1.98
CA THR A 144 15.48 9.95 -2.61
C THR A 144 14.26 9.90 -1.68
N HIS A 145 14.46 9.85 -0.36
CA HIS A 145 13.38 9.86 0.61
C HIS A 145 12.50 11.12 0.52
N LEU A 146 13.06 12.28 0.15
CA LEU A 146 12.31 13.54 0.00
C LEU A 146 11.30 13.46 -1.15
N LEU A 147 11.64 12.73 -2.23
CA LEU A 147 10.72 12.49 -3.33
C LEU A 147 9.55 11.60 -2.90
N PHE A 148 9.83 10.56 -2.10
CA PHE A 148 8.79 9.72 -1.52
C PHE A 148 7.87 10.50 -0.60
N GLU A 149 8.41 11.35 0.28
CA GLU A 149 7.62 12.20 1.18
C GLU A 149 6.66 13.12 0.42
N GLU A 150 7.15 13.79 -0.63
CA GLU A 150 6.33 14.69 -1.44
C GLU A 150 5.20 13.91 -2.14
N ALA A 151 5.53 12.78 -2.77
CA ALA A 151 4.57 11.97 -3.50
C ALA A 151 3.55 11.30 -2.56
N GLU A 152 3.97 10.71 -1.43
CA GLU A 152 3.07 10.10 -0.43
C GLU A 152 2.15 11.13 0.20
N ARG A 153 2.65 12.34 0.52
CA ARG A 153 1.83 13.44 1.05
C ARG A 153 0.72 13.83 0.07
N HIS A 154 1.06 13.96 -1.22
CA HIS A 154 0.07 14.26 -2.25
C HIS A 154 -0.99 13.16 -2.36
N VAL A 155 -0.58 11.90 -2.40
CA VAL A 155 -1.48 10.74 -2.48
C VAL A 155 -2.38 10.63 -1.25
N ALA A 156 -1.83 10.89 -0.05
CA ALA A 156 -2.57 10.86 1.21
C ALA A 156 -3.66 11.93 1.28
N GLN A 157 -3.39 13.16 0.79
CA GLN A 157 -4.39 14.24 0.73
C GLN A 157 -5.64 13.84 -0.06
N HIS A 158 -5.49 12.95 -1.05
CA HIS A 158 -6.59 12.45 -1.87
C HIS A 158 -7.16 11.11 -1.36
N GLY A 159 -6.57 10.51 -0.32
CA GLY A 159 -6.99 9.22 0.20
C GLY A 159 -6.89 8.08 -0.82
N ALA A 160 -5.98 8.19 -1.81
CA ALA A 160 -5.93 7.31 -2.97
C ALA A 160 -4.83 6.23 -2.90
N ARG A 161 -4.11 6.10 -1.77
CA ARG A 161 -3.04 5.11 -1.57
C ARG A 161 -3.55 3.69 -1.76
N ALA A 162 -2.94 2.93 -2.69
CA ALA A 162 -3.20 1.51 -2.83
C ALA A 162 -2.43 0.70 -1.79
N SER A 163 -2.91 -0.51 -1.47
CA SER A 163 -2.19 -1.48 -0.64
C SER A 163 -1.16 -2.24 -1.50
N ALA A 164 -0.18 -1.50 -2.01
CA ALA A 164 0.93 -2.02 -2.79
C ALA A 164 2.21 -1.26 -2.43
N PRO A 165 3.40 -1.88 -2.49
CA PRO A 165 4.65 -1.25 -2.10
C PRO A 165 5.02 -0.09 -3.04
N PRO A 166 5.64 0.98 -2.53
CA PRO A 166 6.23 2.03 -3.34
C PRO A 166 7.50 1.53 -4.02
N LEU A 167 7.92 2.23 -5.07
CA LEU A 167 9.14 1.85 -5.79
C LEU A 167 9.91 3.07 -6.28
N ALA A 168 11.23 2.89 -6.47
CA ALA A 168 12.08 3.81 -7.18
C ALA A 168 12.55 3.18 -8.51
N ILE A 169 12.80 4.03 -9.50
CA ILE A 169 13.35 3.68 -10.82
C ILE A 169 14.57 4.56 -11.03
N PHE A 170 15.71 3.93 -11.32
CA PHE A 170 16.96 4.60 -11.58
C PHE A 170 17.18 4.64 -13.09
N HIS A 171 17.12 5.85 -13.69
CA HIS A 171 17.12 6.05 -15.11
C HIS A 171 18.51 6.24 -15.70
N ASP A 172 19.53 6.33 -14.87
CA ASP A 172 20.91 6.50 -15.33
C ASP A 172 21.39 5.28 -16.14
N GLY A 173 22.00 5.53 -17.29
CA GLY A 173 22.55 4.48 -18.15
C GLY A 173 23.94 4.00 -17.72
N GLU A 174 24.54 4.65 -16.73
CA GLU A 174 25.85 4.35 -16.15
C GLU A 174 25.86 4.66 -14.65
N TYR A 175 26.82 4.12 -13.92
CA TYR A 175 26.96 4.42 -12.50
C TYR A 175 27.32 5.89 -12.28
N ARG A 176 26.61 6.54 -11.36
CA ARG A 176 26.88 7.90 -10.91
C ARG A 176 26.90 7.94 -9.39
N GLU A 177 27.87 8.66 -8.85
CA GLU A 177 27.92 8.95 -7.41
C GLU A 177 27.04 10.15 -7.05
N HIS A 178 26.84 11.06 -8.02
CA HIS A 178 26.08 12.29 -7.85
C HIS A 178 25.18 12.54 -9.06
N ASP A 179 24.19 13.41 -8.87
CA ASP A 179 23.23 13.81 -9.89
C ASP A 179 22.45 12.62 -10.50
N LEU A 180 21.90 11.79 -9.61
CA LEU A 180 21.14 10.58 -9.95
C LEU A 180 19.75 10.92 -10.48
N ASP A 181 19.38 10.38 -11.63
CA ASP A 181 18.06 10.55 -12.24
C ASP A 181 17.08 9.49 -11.67
N VAL A 182 16.37 9.88 -10.63
CA VAL A 182 15.50 8.98 -9.87
C VAL A 182 14.03 9.33 -10.09
N GLU A 183 13.21 8.32 -10.32
CA GLU A 183 11.75 8.41 -10.36
C GLU A 183 11.15 7.56 -9.24
N VAL A 184 10.42 8.19 -8.32
CA VAL A 184 9.64 7.46 -7.32
C VAL A 184 8.21 7.28 -7.79
N ALA A 185 7.60 6.16 -7.44
CA ALA A 185 6.23 5.85 -7.83
C ALA A 185 5.44 5.28 -6.66
N ILE A 186 4.30 5.91 -6.38
CA ILE A 186 3.37 5.53 -5.31
C ILE A 186 2.12 4.91 -5.93
N PRO A 187 1.81 3.64 -5.64
CA PRO A 187 0.65 2.96 -6.18
C PRO A 187 -0.68 3.58 -5.74
N LEU A 188 -1.61 3.70 -6.68
CA LEU A 188 -2.92 4.30 -6.50
C LEU A 188 -4.03 3.27 -6.70
N LYS A 189 -5.09 3.34 -5.86
CA LYS A 189 -6.34 2.58 -6.05
C LYS A 189 -7.32 3.26 -7.00
N ALA A 190 -7.13 4.56 -7.26
CA ALA A 190 -7.93 5.35 -8.19
C ALA A 190 -7.11 6.54 -8.68
N ALA A 191 -7.40 7.04 -9.88
CA ALA A 191 -6.75 8.22 -10.42
C ALA A 191 -7.06 9.47 -9.58
N ILE A 192 -6.05 10.32 -9.41
CA ILE A 192 -6.15 11.61 -8.71
C ILE A 192 -5.58 12.71 -9.61
N PRO A 193 -5.86 13.99 -9.34
CA PRO A 193 -5.20 15.09 -10.06
C PRO A 193 -3.69 15.05 -9.84
N GLY A 194 -2.92 15.28 -10.90
CA GLY A 194 -1.47 15.49 -10.81
C GLY A 194 -1.13 16.92 -10.42
N THR A 195 0.16 17.19 -10.26
CA THR A 195 0.74 18.53 -10.08
C THR A 195 1.78 18.77 -11.19
N PRO A 196 2.36 19.97 -11.30
CA PRO A 196 3.48 20.18 -12.24
C PRO A 196 4.67 19.24 -12.00
N ARG A 197 4.84 18.73 -10.78
CA ARG A 197 5.93 17.82 -10.41
C ARG A 197 5.48 16.35 -10.32
N ILE A 198 4.24 16.09 -9.94
CA ILE A 198 3.71 14.73 -9.74
C ILE A 198 2.80 14.37 -10.91
N GLN A 199 3.22 13.40 -11.69
CA GLN A 199 2.44 12.85 -12.78
C GLN A 199 1.62 11.65 -12.31
N VAL A 200 0.37 11.56 -12.75
CA VAL A 200 -0.52 10.42 -12.44
C VAL A 200 -0.82 9.67 -13.72
N GLY A 201 -0.59 8.37 -13.71
CA GLY A 201 -0.80 7.53 -14.88
C GLY A 201 -0.36 6.09 -14.68
N ALA A 202 -0.45 5.31 -15.75
CA ALA A 202 0.04 3.94 -15.74
C ALA A 202 1.57 3.92 -15.75
N LEU A 203 2.19 3.27 -14.77
CA LEU A 203 3.57 2.83 -14.85
C LEU A 203 3.58 1.56 -15.72
N PRO A 204 4.32 1.53 -16.82
CA PRO A 204 4.40 0.35 -17.65
C PRO A 204 4.90 -0.86 -16.85
N GLY A 205 4.25 -2.00 -17.04
CA GLY A 205 4.78 -3.28 -16.60
C GLY A 205 5.92 -3.76 -17.49
N GLY A 206 6.01 -5.04 -17.67
CA GLY A 206 6.91 -5.71 -18.59
C GLY A 206 6.63 -7.19 -18.62
N ASP A 207 6.90 -7.83 -19.76
CA ASP A 207 6.65 -9.26 -19.94
C ASP A 207 7.69 -10.13 -19.24
N SER A 208 8.91 -9.61 -19.09
CA SER A 208 10.03 -10.31 -18.46
C SER A 208 10.87 -9.35 -17.63
N LEU A 209 10.78 -9.47 -16.32
CA LEU A 209 11.67 -8.82 -15.38
C LEU A 209 12.39 -9.88 -14.55
N ALA A 210 13.71 -9.79 -14.47
CA ALA A 210 14.52 -10.55 -13.53
C ALA A 210 14.38 -9.89 -12.17
N CYS A 211 13.89 -10.65 -11.20
CA CYS A 211 13.55 -10.17 -9.86
C CYS A 211 14.37 -10.92 -8.82
N LEU A 212 14.99 -10.17 -7.89
CA LEU A 212 15.73 -10.70 -6.74
C LEU A 212 15.30 -9.96 -5.47
N VAL A 213 15.00 -10.70 -4.41
CA VAL A 213 14.67 -10.10 -3.10
C VAL A 213 15.92 -9.98 -2.26
N HIS A 214 16.23 -8.75 -1.82
CA HIS A 214 17.27 -8.42 -0.84
C HIS A 214 16.65 -8.18 0.53
N THR A 215 17.26 -8.74 1.56
CA THR A 215 16.90 -8.45 2.96
C THR A 215 18.11 -7.85 3.67
N GLY A 216 17.92 -6.70 4.29
CA GLY A 216 18.97 -5.97 4.99
C GLY A 216 19.07 -4.49 4.60
N SER A 217 20.10 -3.80 5.12
CA SER A 217 20.37 -2.39 4.84
C SER A 217 20.58 -2.12 3.36
N TYR A 218 20.20 -0.92 2.92
CA TYR A 218 20.50 -0.44 1.56
C TYR A 218 22.01 -0.37 1.28
N ASP A 219 22.88 -0.27 2.30
CA ASP A 219 24.34 -0.32 2.13
C ASP A 219 24.83 -1.66 1.56
N THR A 220 24.05 -2.73 1.72
CA THR A 220 24.36 -4.08 1.23
C THR A 220 23.65 -4.46 -0.06
N ILE A 221 22.81 -3.59 -0.61
CA ILE A 221 22.02 -3.85 -1.83
C ILE A 221 22.89 -4.06 -3.07
N GLY A 222 24.11 -3.47 -3.07
CA GLY A 222 25.09 -3.63 -4.14
C GLY A 222 25.44 -5.08 -4.42
N ALA A 223 25.66 -5.89 -3.37
CA ALA A 223 25.93 -7.32 -3.53
C ALA A 223 24.76 -8.09 -4.18
N ALA A 224 23.51 -7.72 -3.85
CA ALA A 224 22.32 -8.30 -4.49
C ALA A 224 22.23 -7.90 -5.96
N SER A 225 22.59 -6.65 -6.29
CA SER A 225 22.63 -6.16 -7.68
C SER A 225 23.70 -6.91 -8.50
N GLU A 226 24.90 -7.12 -7.95
CA GLU A 226 25.95 -7.91 -8.59
C GLU A 226 25.51 -9.37 -8.83
N ALA A 227 24.85 -10.00 -7.86
CA ALA A 227 24.31 -11.35 -7.99
C ALA A 227 23.24 -11.44 -9.07
N LEU A 228 22.34 -10.44 -9.17
CA LEU A 228 21.31 -10.35 -10.19
C LEU A 228 21.94 -10.20 -11.59
N LEU A 229 22.96 -9.35 -11.74
CA LEU A 229 23.68 -9.17 -13.01
C LEU A 229 24.39 -10.45 -13.46
N ALA A 230 25.11 -11.10 -12.54
CA ALA A 230 25.80 -12.38 -12.83
C ALA A 230 24.80 -13.47 -13.26
N TRP A 231 23.62 -13.51 -12.63
CA TRP A 231 22.57 -14.45 -12.99
C TRP A 231 22.01 -14.15 -14.41
N ILE A 232 21.74 -12.87 -14.73
CA ILE A 232 21.25 -12.42 -16.04
C ILE A 232 22.18 -12.86 -17.15
N GLU A 233 23.50 -12.63 -16.99
CA GLU A 233 24.52 -13.02 -17.94
C GLU A 233 24.59 -14.55 -18.10
N ALA A 234 24.66 -15.29 -16.98
CA ALA A 234 24.75 -16.75 -17.00
C ALA A 234 23.56 -17.45 -17.65
N HIS A 235 22.38 -16.80 -17.68
CA HIS A 235 21.15 -17.38 -18.23
C HIS A 235 20.77 -16.84 -19.63
N GLY A 236 21.67 -16.08 -20.29
CA GLY A 236 21.49 -15.59 -21.66
C GLY A 236 20.38 -14.55 -21.77
N TYR A 237 20.32 -13.63 -20.82
CA TYR A 237 19.46 -12.47 -20.90
C TYR A 237 20.27 -11.19 -21.09
N GLN A 238 19.65 -10.17 -21.68
CA GLN A 238 20.15 -8.81 -21.79
C GLN A 238 19.24 -7.84 -21.03
N ILE A 239 19.83 -6.82 -20.43
CA ILE A 239 19.08 -5.75 -19.76
C ILE A 239 18.36 -4.92 -20.82
N ALA A 240 17.06 -4.69 -20.59
CA ALA A 240 16.17 -4.01 -21.53
C ALA A 240 15.55 -2.71 -20.98
N GLY A 241 15.97 -2.26 -19.80
CA GLY A 241 15.42 -1.06 -19.19
C GLY A 241 16.06 -0.71 -17.85
N PRO A 242 15.57 0.36 -17.20
CA PRO A 242 16.12 0.84 -15.95
C PRO A 242 15.82 -0.11 -14.79
N THR A 243 16.72 -0.09 -13.81
CA THR A 243 16.56 -0.81 -12.54
C THR A 243 15.39 -0.24 -11.76
N ARG A 244 14.59 -1.12 -11.16
CA ARG A 244 13.52 -0.77 -10.23
C ARG A 244 13.82 -1.38 -8.87
N GLU A 245 13.62 -0.61 -7.82
CA GLU A 245 13.67 -1.05 -6.43
C GLU A 245 12.27 -0.94 -5.84
N VAL A 246 11.66 -2.07 -5.50
CA VAL A 246 10.35 -2.14 -4.89
C VAL A 246 10.53 -2.35 -3.39
N TYR A 247 10.08 -1.40 -2.59
CA TYR A 247 10.29 -1.39 -1.14
C TYR A 247 9.17 -2.15 -0.43
N LEU A 248 9.38 -3.46 -0.24
CA LEU A 248 8.42 -4.37 0.38
C LEU A 248 8.32 -4.13 1.89
N ARG A 249 9.45 -3.83 2.55
CA ARG A 249 9.53 -3.39 3.94
C ARG A 249 10.63 -2.35 4.09
N PHE A 250 10.32 -1.22 4.73
CA PHE A 250 11.22 -0.08 4.83
C PHE A 250 10.93 0.75 6.08
N ASN A 251 11.84 1.62 6.45
CA ASN A 251 11.61 2.61 7.50
C ASN A 251 10.83 3.80 6.93
N ALA A 252 9.81 4.21 7.67
CA ALA A 252 8.99 5.38 7.36
C ALA A 252 9.05 6.44 8.49
N ASP A 253 10.11 6.46 9.28
CA ASP A 253 10.30 7.46 10.32
C ASP A 253 10.38 8.86 9.68
N GLY A 254 9.54 9.76 10.15
CA GLY A 254 9.43 11.11 9.59
C GLY A 254 8.33 11.28 8.53
N LEU A 255 7.76 10.22 7.97
CA LEU A 255 6.60 10.33 7.08
C LEU A 255 5.34 10.64 7.90
N GLU A 256 4.77 11.82 7.69
CA GLU A 256 3.48 12.23 8.31
C GLU A 256 2.26 11.51 7.70
N VAL A 257 2.47 10.33 7.12
CA VAL A 257 1.46 9.55 6.38
C VAL A 257 1.29 8.18 7.02
N ALA A 258 0.05 7.78 7.29
CA ALA A 258 -0.25 6.45 7.80
C ALA A 258 -0.05 5.39 6.70
N LEU A 259 1.05 4.65 6.77
CA LEU A 259 1.34 3.51 5.91
C LEU A 259 0.82 2.21 6.53
N PRO A 260 0.46 1.21 5.70
CA PRO A 260 0.11 -0.12 6.21
C PRO A 260 1.26 -0.72 7.02
N PRO A 261 1.00 -1.27 8.22
CA PRO A 261 2.05 -1.84 9.08
C PRO A 261 2.90 -2.93 8.41
N ALA A 262 2.35 -3.61 7.40
CA ALA A 262 3.05 -4.65 6.64
C ALA A 262 4.28 -4.12 5.89
N TYR A 263 4.34 -2.83 5.59
CA TYR A 263 5.48 -2.20 4.90
C TYR A 263 6.53 -1.64 5.85
N LEU A 264 6.25 -1.60 7.14
CA LEU A 264 7.12 -0.97 8.11
C LEU A 264 8.16 -1.96 8.65
N ALA A 265 9.41 -1.55 8.67
CA ALA A 265 10.51 -2.26 9.29
C ALA A 265 11.21 -1.32 10.29
N PRO A 266 11.24 -1.67 11.59
CA PRO A 266 11.82 -0.80 12.62
C PRO A 266 13.34 -0.71 12.56
N THR A 267 14.01 -1.67 11.93
CA THR A 267 15.46 -1.69 11.81
C THR A 267 15.91 -1.98 10.39
N ALA A 268 17.07 -1.47 9.98
CA ALA A 268 17.64 -1.70 8.66
C ALA A 268 17.87 -3.18 8.33
N ALA A 269 18.08 -4.01 9.34
CA ALA A 269 18.22 -5.47 9.16
C ALA A 269 16.91 -6.14 8.67
N GLU A 270 15.78 -5.49 8.87
CA GLU A 270 14.45 -5.97 8.48
C GLU A 270 13.93 -5.38 7.17
N PHE A 271 14.71 -4.52 6.52
CA PHE A 271 14.32 -4.00 5.21
C PHE A 271 14.24 -5.13 4.19
N VAL A 272 13.26 -5.04 3.31
CA VAL A 272 13.09 -6.00 2.21
C VAL A 272 12.85 -5.21 0.95
N THR A 273 13.76 -5.36 -0.01
CA THR A 273 13.69 -4.68 -1.31
C THR A 273 13.73 -5.71 -2.42
N GLU A 274 12.79 -5.64 -3.33
CA GLU A 274 12.85 -6.43 -4.57
C GLU A 274 13.52 -5.61 -5.66
N LEU A 275 14.66 -6.07 -6.12
CA LEU A 275 15.34 -5.57 -7.32
C LEU A 275 14.65 -6.14 -8.54
N GLN A 276 14.29 -5.29 -9.50
CA GLN A 276 13.64 -5.69 -10.74
C GLN A 276 14.39 -5.09 -11.92
N LEU A 277 14.91 -5.94 -12.80
CA LEU A 277 15.51 -5.52 -14.06
C LEU A 277 14.68 -6.02 -15.24
N PRO A 278 14.18 -5.14 -16.13
CA PRO A 278 13.61 -5.56 -17.40
C PRO A 278 14.68 -6.29 -18.23
N VAL A 279 14.34 -7.50 -18.71
CA VAL A 279 15.26 -8.34 -19.48
C VAL A 279 14.61 -8.87 -20.75
N VAL A 280 15.43 -9.14 -21.75
CA VAL A 280 15.04 -9.85 -22.97
C VAL A 280 15.98 -11.04 -23.16
N ARG A 281 15.49 -12.15 -23.68
CA ARG A 281 16.37 -13.27 -24.02
C ARG A 281 17.26 -12.90 -25.19
N ASP A 282 18.52 -13.26 -25.09
CA ASP A 282 19.42 -13.22 -26.25
C ASP A 282 18.78 -14.01 -27.40
N LYS A 283 18.63 -13.36 -28.56
CA LYS A 283 18.35 -14.09 -29.77
C LYS A 283 19.59 -14.93 -30.06
N VAL A 284 19.55 -16.21 -29.69
CA VAL A 284 20.55 -17.15 -30.15
C VAL A 284 20.54 -17.06 -31.67
N SER A 285 21.62 -16.47 -32.25
CA SER A 285 21.87 -16.48 -33.68
C SER A 285 22.02 -17.94 -34.07
N GLY A 286 20.96 -18.49 -34.70
CA GLY A 286 20.97 -19.84 -35.26
C GLY A 286 21.79 -19.90 -36.55
#